data_37cafa9ced9a2b6b00b5a8dbc2d8618a
#
_entry.id   37cafa9ced9a2b6b00b5a8dbc2d8618a
#
_cell.length_a   1.000
_cell.length_b   1.000
_cell.length_c   1.000
_cell.angle_alpha   90.00
_cell.angle_beta   90.00
_cell.angle_gamma   90.00
#
_symmetry.space_group_name_H-M   'P 1'
#
loop_
_entity.id
_entity.type
_entity.pdbx_description
1 polymer ?
#
loop_
_entity_poly.entity_id
_entity_poly.type
_entity_poly.pdbx_seq_one_letter_code
_entity_poly.pdbx_strand_id
1 'polypeptide(L)'
;MTDPGPPGAAPGSAIAVEERPSTDGGAERAEAEGAGGDRRRGLDARPGLPVAILVAAYGLSRVIAAIAGVRFDDSPLRATKLTDMWQLLDLGQLRDHLATSVWHLNMQPPLFNLYVGFLLKLPDGLRRPVEVVGSLALGLLIVVCTYLLMVELRVPRVAALVVTLVCVVASPAYLLYENWLDYAYPTAALGTFGAWTLIRFLRTRRARYGVGFFGAYAGVVLLNSSYQIEWLLVAAVPVVIVLRRQWRTVLAVAAVPVLVVAGWYVKDYVQVGTTTTSSWLGMNLARSVLFRAPADQIAELQRQGRMNAVASIPPFAPPTTYSPRYVRARPSPVAAVGDLYKVDGSPNYNNPLYAEVSSQYLHDDLAWIRAHPRAYADDVIGSLGVWFVGTDQNFTNSVDWPAVRSYARFYDRAVEWQPTQDPAPAFVLFARGWHRPEWLSGQAMAVYALAIFGAPILAWRRRRADPALAGTVLVLWWTTAYALAASSLLEIGENERFRSELGPVPTVLAVVVVTAVVRAVWSRRERTRRGDTASTGSVPTPARPA
;
A
#
# COMPACT_ATOMS: atom_id res chain seq x y z
N MET A 1 -32.26 58.58 9.18
CA MET A 1 -31.58 59.79 8.70
C MET A 1 -30.47 59.31 7.82
N THR A 2 -30.66 59.36 6.67
CA THR A 2 -30.64 59.99 5.37
C THR A 2 -29.78 59.17 4.41
N ASP A 3 -30.50 58.59 3.49
CA ASP A 3 -29.99 58.18 2.17
C ASP A 3 -29.63 59.44 1.37
N PRO A 4 -28.71 59.43 0.45
CA PRO A 4 -29.11 59.51 -0.93
C PRO A 4 -28.31 58.66 -1.93
N GLY A 5 -29.08 58.17 -2.89
CA GLY A 5 -28.95 57.49 -4.12
C GLY A 5 -28.02 58.05 -5.22
N PRO A 6 -28.04 57.42 -6.42
CA PRO A 6 -26.99 57.46 -7.43
C PRO A 6 -27.16 58.53 -8.53
N PRO A 7 -26.12 58.75 -9.33
CA PRO A 7 -26.26 58.79 -10.78
C PRO A 7 -25.07 58.13 -11.50
N GLY A 8 -25.09 57.79 -12.74
CA GLY A 8 -25.72 58.15 -13.95
C GLY A 8 -25.10 57.28 -15.07
N ALA A 9 -25.88 57.10 -16.14
CA ALA A 9 -25.60 56.25 -17.29
C ALA A 9 -24.92 56.97 -18.46
N ALA A 10 -24.31 56.15 -19.31
CA ALA A 10 -24.10 56.22 -20.76
C ALA A 10 -22.88 57.00 -21.29
N PRO A 11 -22.45 56.81 -22.56
CA PRO A 11 -23.07 56.07 -23.66
C PRO A 11 -22.09 55.16 -24.47
N GLY A 12 -22.67 54.39 -25.37
CA GLY A 12 -22.16 53.41 -26.28
C GLY A 12 -21.11 53.84 -27.32
N SER A 13 -20.45 52.83 -27.84
CA SER A 13 -19.65 52.88 -29.05
C SER A 13 -19.92 51.60 -29.87
N ALA A 14 -20.53 51.83 -31.05
CA ALA A 14 -20.75 50.86 -32.11
C ALA A 14 -19.44 50.52 -32.79
N ILE A 15 -19.18 49.22 -33.01
CA ILE A 15 -18.10 48.73 -33.88
C ILE A 15 -18.70 47.96 -35.03
N ALA A 16 -18.31 48.42 -36.23
CA ALA A 16 -18.78 48.03 -37.56
C ALA A 16 -18.47 46.56 -37.86
N VAL A 17 -19.39 45.88 -38.51
CA VAL A 17 -19.27 44.59 -39.17
C VAL A 17 -18.56 44.79 -40.50
N GLU A 18 -17.42 44.14 -40.69
CA GLU A 18 -16.69 44.08 -41.96
C GLU A 18 -16.94 42.72 -42.60
N GLU A 19 -17.74 42.68 -43.65
CA GLU A 19 -17.97 41.52 -44.53
C GLU A 19 -16.72 41.23 -45.34
N ARG A 20 -16.26 39.96 -45.33
CA ARG A 20 -15.29 39.44 -46.31
C ARG A 20 -15.95 38.41 -47.23
N PRO A 21 -15.59 38.38 -48.49
CA PRO A 21 -16.31 37.63 -49.51
C PRO A 21 -15.90 36.13 -49.51
N SER A 22 -16.88 35.30 -49.87
CA SER A 22 -16.81 33.88 -50.14
C SER A 22 -15.92 33.60 -51.37
N THR A 23 -14.95 32.68 -51.21
CA THR A 23 -14.34 31.97 -52.34
C THR A 23 -14.71 30.50 -52.24
N ASP A 24 -15.58 30.07 -53.12
CA ASP A 24 -15.92 28.71 -53.52
C ASP A 24 -14.68 28.02 -54.12
N GLY A 25 -14.39 26.78 -53.74
CA GLY A 25 -13.37 25.98 -54.40
C GLY A 25 -12.66 24.97 -53.48
N GLY A 26 -13.34 23.89 -53.01
CA GLY A 26 -12.66 22.90 -52.19
C GLY A 26 -13.45 21.64 -51.84
N ALA A 27 -14.53 21.33 -52.59
CA ALA A 27 -15.44 20.24 -52.23
C ALA A 27 -15.12 18.83 -52.80
N GLU A 28 -14.00 18.62 -53.49
CA GLU A 28 -13.77 17.30 -54.17
C GLU A 28 -12.54 16.50 -53.66
N ARG A 29 -11.92 16.87 -52.56
CA ARG A 29 -10.78 16.07 -51.97
C ARG A 29 -11.02 15.41 -50.63
N ALA A 30 -12.21 15.50 -50.05
CA ALA A 30 -12.53 15.01 -48.72
C ALA A 30 -13.13 13.58 -48.65
N GLU A 31 -13.46 12.94 -49.77
CA GLU A 31 -14.15 11.64 -49.76
C GLU A 31 -13.23 10.38 -49.85
N ALA A 32 -11.92 10.52 -50.03
CA ALA A 32 -11.02 9.36 -50.20
C ALA A 32 -10.23 8.92 -48.93
N GLU A 33 -10.31 9.65 -47.81
CA GLU A 33 -9.58 9.28 -46.56
C GLU A 33 -10.48 8.72 -45.43
N GLY A 34 -11.78 8.54 -45.68
CA GLY A 34 -12.78 8.18 -44.66
C GLY A 34 -12.92 6.68 -44.31
N ALA A 35 -12.32 5.75 -45.06
CA ALA A 35 -12.68 4.32 -44.96
C ALA A 35 -11.77 3.44 -44.07
N GLY A 36 -10.70 3.98 -43.47
CA GLY A 36 -9.71 3.23 -42.67
C GLY A 36 -9.80 3.37 -41.15
N GLY A 37 -10.65 4.27 -40.62
CA GLY A 37 -10.61 4.76 -39.24
C GLY A 37 -11.55 4.10 -38.23
N ASP A 38 -12.45 3.22 -38.61
CA ASP A 38 -13.67 2.96 -37.82
C ASP A 38 -13.68 1.71 -36.94
N ARG A 39 -12.58 0.95 -36.82
CA ARG A 39 -12.54 -0.24 -35.94
C ARG A 39 -11.92 -0.05 -34.55
N ARG A 40 -11.42 1.13 -34.18
CA ARG A 40 -10.84 1.40 -32.84
C ARG A 40 -11.78 2.12 -31.86
N ARG A 41 -13.04 2.34 -32.18
CA ARG A 41 -13.98 3.19 -31.41
C ARG A 41 -14.74 2.51 -30.25
N GLY A 42 -14.62 1.18 -30.01
CA GLY A 42 -15.51 0.51 -29.07
C GLY A 42 -15.38 0.92 -27.60
N LEU A 43 -14.19 0.81 -26.99
CA LEU A 43 -13.96 1.08 -25.56
C LEU A 43 -13.57 2.54 -25.28
N ASP A 44 -12.98 3.23 -26.24
CA ASP A 44 -12.60 4.65 -26.09
C ASP A 44 -13.79 5.61 -26.15
N ALA A 45 -14.87 5.21 -26.83
CA ALA A 45 -16.08 6.00 -26.99
C ALA A 45 -16.95 6.05 -25.71
N ARG A 46 -16.83 5.07 -24.81
CA ARG A 46 -17.65 4.98 -23.59
C ARG A 46 -16.75 4.88 -22.34
N PRO A 47 -16.32 5.98 -21.76
CA PRO A 47 -15.34 5.99 -20.65
C PRO A 47 -15.82 5.25 -19.40
N GLY A 48 -17.11 5.10 -19.18
CA GLY A 48 -17.69 4.37 -18.03
C GLY A 48 -17.76 2.85 -18.22
N LEU A 49 -17.69 2.34 -19.45
CA LEU A 49 -17.86 0.91 -19.72
C LEU A 49 -16.81 0.02 -19.02
N PRO A 50 -15.50 0.33 -19.05
CA PRO A 50 -14.51 -0.49 -18.34
C PRO A 50 -14.74 -0.56 -16.82
N VAL A 51 -15.17 0.54 -16.22
CA VAL A 51 -15.51 0.57 -14.78
C VAL A 51 -16.73 -0.29 -14.50
N ALA A 52 -17.77 -0.22 -15.34
CA ALA A 52 -18.95 -1.06 -15.19
C ALA A 52 -18.62 -2.57 -15.33
N ILE A 53 -17.74 -2.93 -16.28
CA ILE A 53 -17.23 -4.31 -16.41
C ILE A 53 -16.49 -4.74 -15.14
N LEU A 54 -15.63 -3.90 -14.58
CA LEU A 54 -14.89 -4.20 -13.35
C LEU A 54 -15.82 -4.40 -12.15
N VAL A 55 -16.82 -3.52 -11.99
CA VAL A 55 -17.81 -3.63 -10.91
C VAL A 55 -18.62 -4.94 -11.04
N ALA A 56 -19.06 -5.26 -12.25
CA ALA A 56 -19.81 -6.48 -12.50
C ALA A 56 -18.95 -7.74 -12.26
N ALA A 57 -17.72 -7.76 -12.79
CA ALA A 57 -16.79 -8.88 -12.60
C ALA A 57 -16.40 -9.07 -11.14
N TYR A 58 -16.16 -7.97 -10.41
CA TYR A 58 -15.90 -7.98 -8.99
C TYR A 58 -17.09 -8.57 -8.21
N GLY A 59 -18.31 -8.05 -8.42
CA GLY A 59 -19.51 -8.58 -7.76
C GLY A 59 -19.75 -10.07 -8.07
N LEU A 60 -19.63 -10.46 -9.35
CA LEU A 60 -19.77 -11.87 -9.75
C LEU A 60 -18.73 -12.78 -9.07
N SER A 61 -17.47 -12.34 -8.99
CA SER A 61 -16.42 -13.14 -8.34
C SER A 61 -16.71 -13.36 -6.84
N ARG A 62 -17.28 -12.37 -6.15
CA ARG A 62 -17.66 -12.47 -4.72
C ARG A 62 -18.87 -13.36 -4.50
N VAL A 63 -19.85 -13.32 -5.41
CA VAL A 63 -20.97 -14.26 -5.39
C VAL A 63 -20.49 -15.71 -5.58
N ILE A 64 -19.61 -15.93 -6.56
CA ILE A 64 -19.02 -17.27 -6.79
C ILE A 64 -18.25 -17.75 -5.56
N ALA A 65 -17.43 -16.90 -4.95
CA ALA A 65 -16.68 -17.24 -3.74
C ALA A 65 -17.61 -17.60 -2.56
N ALA A 66 -18.69 -16.83 -2.37
CA ALA A 66 -19.67 -17.11 -1.34
C ALA A 66 -20.40 -18.44 -1.56
N ILE A 67 -20.73 -18.78 -2.82
CA ILE A 67 -21.31 -20.08 -3.19
C ILE A 67 -20.30 -21.22 -2.94
N ALA A 68 -19.01 -20.98 -3.22
CA ALA A 68 -17.94 -21.94 -2.96
C ALA A 68 -17.66 -22.16 -1.46
N GLY A 69 -18.23 -21.34 -0.58
CA GLY A 69 -18.13 -21.52 0.87
C GLY A 69 -17.22 -20.53 1.59
N VAL A 70 -16.61 -19.57 0.87
CA VAL A 70 -15.82 -18.49 1.51
C VAL A 70 -16.73 -17.65 2.40
N ARG A 71 -16.29 -17.40 3.63
CA ARG A 71 -17.02 -16.64 4.64
C ARG A 71 -16.14 -15.56 5.23
N PHE A 72 -16.76 -14.45 5.63
CA PHE A 72 -16.03 -13.41 6.35
C PHE A 72 -15.59 -13.95 7.73
N ASP A 73 -14.29 -13.89 8.01
CA ASP A 73 -13.69 -14.32 9.27
C ASP A 73 -13.67 -13.16 10.27
N ASP A 74 -14.68 -13.15 11.14
CA ASP A 74 -14.83 -12.24 12.28
C ASP A 74 -14.26 -12.84 13.58
N SER A 75 -13.47 -13.89 13.49
CA SER A 75 -12.90 -14.59 14.65
C SER A 75 -12.13 -13.66 15.62
N PRO A 76 -11.50 -12.57 15.18
CA PRO A 76 -10.90 -11.60 16.10
C PRO A 76 -11.88 -10.95 17.09
N LEU A 77 -13.17 -10.91 16.77
CA LEU A 77 -14.21 -10.37 17.66
C LEU A 77 -14.78 -11.40 18.65
N ARG A 78 -14.34 -12.66 18.54
CA ARG A 78 -14.78 -13.73 19.44
C ARG A 78 -13.73 -13.95 20.52
N ALA A 79 -14.11 -13.85 21.78
CA ALA A 79 -13.21 -13.97 22.94
C ALA A 79 -12.30 -15.22 22.93
N THR A 80 -12.69 -16.27 22.20
CA THR A 80 -11.94 -17.53 22.10
C THR A 80 -10.71 -17.49 21.18
N LYS A 81 -10.49 -16.39 20.43
CA LYS A 81 -9.38 -16.28 19.47
C LYS A 81 -8.58 -14.98 19.54
N LEU A 82 -8.75 -14.19 20.59
CA LEU A 82 -7.94 -12.97 20.81
C LEU A 82 -6.45 -13.28 20.96
N THR A 83 -6.08 -14.50 21.30
CA THR A 83 -4.70 -14.98 21.33
C THR A 83 -4.00 -14.84 19.98
N ASP A 84 -4.76 -14.82 18.87
CA ASP A 84 -4.23 -14.73 17.51
C ASP A 84 -4.12 -13.27 17.00
N MET A 85 -4.74 -12.31 17.72
CA MET A 85 -4.71 -10.88 17.37
C MET A 85 -4.05 -10.06 18.48
N TRP A 86 -2.74 -10.14 18.53
CA TRP A 86 -1.92 -9.41 19.53
C TRP A 86 -2.12 -7.89 19.45
N GLN A 87 -2.44 -7.37 18.26
CA GLN A 87 -2.60 -5.95 17.95
C GLN A 87 -3.87 -5.32 18.52
N LEU A 88 -4.83 -6.12 19.00
CA LEU A 88 -6.06 -5.60 19.60
C LEU A 88 -5.91 -5.43 21.12
N LEU A 89 -6.47 -4.35 21.62
CA LEU A 89 -6.78 -4.20 23.05
C LEU A 89 -7.85 -5.21 23.48
N ASP A 90 -8.02 -5.35 24.79
CA ASP A 90 -9.13 -6.15 25.34
C ASP A 90 -10.48 -5.68 24.78
N LEU A 91 -11.31 -6.62 24.30
CA LEU A 91 -12.59 -6.30 23.65
C LEU A 91 -13.59 -5.64 24.60
N GLY A 92 -13.55 -5.98 25.89
CA GLY A 92 -14.37 -5.32 26.90
C GLY A 92 -13.97 -3.86 27.06
N GLN A 93 -12.67 -3.58 27.11
CA GLN A 93 -12.14 -2.21 27.16
C GLN A 93 -12.49 -1.41 25.90
N LEU A 94 -12.44 -2.03 24.71
CA LEU A 94 -12.85 -1.37 23.47
C LEU A 94 -14.35 -1.10 23.41
N ARG A 95 -15.18 -2.01 23.98
CA ARG A 95 -16.64 -1.83 24.03
C ARG A 95 -17.05 -0.72 24.99
N ASP A 96 -16.53 -0.76 26.21
CA ASP A 96 -17.06 0.03 27.32
C ASP A 96 -16.30 1.35 27.51
N HIS A 97 -14.99 1.38 27.19
CA HIS A 97 -14.07 2.49 27.44
C HIS A 97 -13.26 2.91 26.21
N LEU A 98 -13.88 2.89 24.99
CA LEU A 98 -13.19 3.08 23.70
C LEU A 98 -12.26 4.29 23.66
N ALA A 99 -12.76 5.48 24.02
CA ALA A 99 -11.98 6.71 23.90
C ALA A 99 -10.74 6.68 24.81
N THR A 100 -10.91 6.26 26.08
CA THR A 100 -9.82 6.15 27.04
C THR A 100 -8.82 5.08 26.65
N SER A 101 -9.31 3.92 26.19
CA SER A 101 -8.47 2.79 25.80
C SER A 101 -7.64 3.12 24.58
N VAL A 102 -8.24 3.71 23.55
CA VAL A 102 -7.51 4.12 22.33
C VAL A 102 -6.56 5.29 22.62
N TRP A 103 -6.91 6.24 23.51
CA TRP A 103 -6.00 7.31 23.90
C TRP A 103 -4.72 6.79 24.57
N HIS A 104 -4.81 5.68 25.31
CA HIS A 104 -3.66 5.06 25.96
C HIS A 104 -3.07 3.88 25.17
N LEU A 105 -3.49 3.68 23.93
CA LEU A 105 -2.91 2.67 23.04
C LEU A 105 -1.50 3.10 22.62
N ASN A 106 -0.51 2.24 22.87
CA ASN A 106 0.89 2.47 22.51
C ASN A 106 1.51 1.31 21.69
N MET A 107 0.91 0.14 21.77
CA MET A 107 1.44 -1.06 21.09
C MET A 107 1.23 -1.02 19.58
N GLN A 108 0.21 -0.31 19.09
CA GLN A 108 -0.15 -0.22 17.68
C GLN A 108 -0.78 1.14 17.35
N PRO A 109 -0.84 1.55 16.07
CA PRO A 109 -1.58 2.72 15.63
C PRO A 109 -3.09 2.61 15.95
N PRO A 110 -3.80 3.75 16.09
CA PRO A 110 -5.13 3.77 16.70
C PRO A 110 -6.28 3.27 15.83
N LEU A 111 -6.21 3.41 14.49
CA LEU A 111 -7.40 3.31 13.65
C LEU A 111 -8.00 1.91 13.62
N PHE A 112 -7.19 0.84 13.71
CA PHE A 112 -7.73 -0.52 13.72
C PHE A 112 -8.49 -0.80 15.03
N ASN A 113 -7.91 -0.46 16.18
CA ASN A 113 -8.58 -0.58 17.49
C ASN A 113 -9.83 0.31 17.58
N LEU A 114 -9.80 1.52 17.01
CA LEU A 114 -10.94 2.41 16.93
C LEU A 114 -12.06 1.81 16.06
N TYR A 115 -11.72 1.21 14.92
CA TYR A 115 -12.69 0.54 14.04
C TYR A 115 -13.35 -0.67 14.74
N VAL A 116 -12.54 -1.53 15.36
CA VAL A 116 -13.05 -2.69 16.12
C VAL A 116 -13.93 -2.23 17.28
N GLY A 117 -13.51 -1.22 18.02
CA GLY A 117 -14.33 -0.66 19.11
C GLY A 117 -15.64 -0.06 18.62
N PHE A 118 -15.68 0.55 17.44
CA PHE A 118 -16.91 0.99 16.80
C PHE A 118 -17.82 -0.20 16.47
N LEU A 119 -17.28 -1.26 15.87
CA LEU A 119 -18.06 -2.48 15.58
C LEU A 119 -18.67 -3.09 16.83
N LEU A 120 -17.92 -3.14 17.94
CA LEU A 120 -18.40 -3.69 19.21
C LEU A 120 -19.53 -2.87 19.86
N LYS A 121 -19.74 -1.62 19.45
CA LYS A 121 -20.88 -0.79 19.89
C LYS A 121 -22.13 -1.01 19.05
N LEU A 122 -22.04 -1.67 17.90
CA LEU A 122 -23.18 -2.01 17.08
C LEU A 122 -23.97 -3.16 17.72
N PRO A 123 -25.30 -3.21 17.54
CA PRO A 123 -26.10 -4.41 17.85
C PRO A 123 -25.52 -5.65 17.14
N ASP A 124 -25.57 -6.81 17.79
CA ASP A 124 -24.95 -8.05 17.28
C ASP A 124 -25.42 -8.41 15.86
N GLY A 125 -26.68 -8.20 15.54
CA GLY A 125 -27.24 -8.47 14.21
C GLY A 125 -26.71 -7.53 13.10
N LEU A 126 -26.13 -6.38 13.44
CA LEU A 126 -25.59 -5.40 12.48
C LEU A 126 -24.07 -5.48 12.30
N ARG A 127 -23.33 -6.08 13.23
CA ARG A 127 -21.85 -6.14 13.16
C ARG A 127 -21.39 -6.78 11.86
N ARG A 128 -21.77 -8.05 11.67
CA ARG A 128 -21.35 -8.81 10.47
C ARG A 128 -21.78 -8.18 9.15
N PRO A 129 -23.02 -7.71 8.96
CA PRO A 129 -23.38 -6.95 7.75
C PRO A 129 -22.50 -5.72 7.52
N VAL A 130 -22.17 -4.94 8.55
CA VAL A 130 -21.32 -3.74 8.43
C VAL A 130 -19.89 -4.13 8.05
N GLU A 131 -19.33 -5.17 8.63
CA GLU A 131 -18.00 -5.70 8.28
C GLU A 131 -17.95 -6.14 6.83
N VAL A 132 -18.87 -7.00 6.40
CA VAL A 132 -18.92 -7.53 5.04
C VAL A 132 -19.10 -6.40 4.03
N VAL A 133 -20.07 -5.49 4.26
CA VAL A 133 -20.30 -4.35 3.36
C VAL A 133 -19.08 -3.41 3.34
N GLY A 134 -18.45 -3.18 4.49
CA GLY A 134 -17.23 -2.39 4.59
C GLY A 134 -16.08 -2.99 3.79
N SER A 135 -15.84 -4.29 3.92
CA SER A 135 -14.80 -5.01 3.19
C SER A 135 -15.06 -5.03 1.69
N LEU A 136 -16.31 -5.28 1.26
CA LEU A 136 -16.69 -5.20 -0.16
C LEU A 136 -16.50 -3.78 -0.71
N ALA A 137 -16.81 -2.74 0.05
CA ALA A 137 -16.58 -1.35 -0.36
C ALA A 137 -15.08 -1.04 -0.52
N LEU A 138 -14.23 -1.53 0.39
CA LEU A 138 -12.76 -1.42 0.28
C LEU A 138 -12.24 -2.17 -0.95
N GLY A 139 -12.73 -3.38 -1.23
CA GLY A 139 -12.36 -4.14 -2.41
C GLY A 139 -12.75 -3.43 -3.71
N LEU A 140 -13.96 -2.91 -3.77
CA LEU A 140 -14.41 -2.11 -4.90
C LEU A 140 -13.56 -0.85 -5.08
N LEU A 141 -13.18 -0.18 -3.98
CA LEU A 141 -12.27 0.96 -3.99
C LEU A 141 -10.90 0.59 -4.59
N ILE A 142 -10.31 -0.54 -4.16
CA ILE A 142 -9.04 -1.04 -4.72
C ILE A 142 -9.19 -1.27 -6.23
N VAL A 143 -10.21 -2.00 -6.66
CA VAL A 143 -10.44 -2.34 -8.08
C VAL A 143 -10.57 -1.07 -8.95
N VAL A 144 -11.46 -0.17 -8.56
CA VAL A 144 -11.73 1.05 -9.33
C VAL A 144 -10.51 1.98 -9.33
N CYS A 145 -9.89 2.23 -8.17
CA CYS A 145 -8.74 3.11 -8.08
C CYS A 145 -7.51 2.55 -8.81
N THR A 146 -7.30 1.23 -8.81
CA THR A 146 -6.22 0.58 -9.60
C THR A 146 -6.37 0.86 -11.09
N TYR A 147 -7.56 0.63 -11.64
CA TYR A 147 -7.84 0.92 -13.04
C TYR A 147 -7.65 2.40 -13.37
N LEU A 148 -8.27 3.29 -12.59
CA LEU A 148 -8.19 4.73 -12.80
C LEU A 148 -6.75 5.24 -12.68
N LEU A 149 -5.98 4.75 -11.72
CA LEU A 149 -4.57 5.09 -11.54
C LEU A 149 -3.74 4.72 -12.77
N MET A 150 -3.91 3.50 -13.29
CA MET A 150 -3.20 3.05 -14.51
C MET A 150 -3.55 3.91 -15.72
N VAL A 151 -4.84 4.24 -15.92
CA VAL A 151 -5.29 5.10 -17.02
C VAL A 151 -4.69 6.51 -16.88
N GLU A 152 -4.70 7.08 -15.68
CA GLU A 152 -4.06 8.37 -15.40
C GLU A 152 -2.54 8.33 -15.63
N LEU A 153 -1.87 7.20 -15.38
CA LEU A 153 -0.45 6.97 -15.67
C LEU A 153 -0.17 6.58 -17.13
N ARG A 154 -1.15 6.82 -18.02
CA ARG A 154 -1.01 6.60 -19.47
C ARG A 154 -0.95 5.12 -19.90
N VAL A 155 -1.36 4.16 -19.10
CA VAL A 155 -1.56 2.78 -19.55
C VAL A 155 -2.76 2.72 -20.49
N PRO A 156 -2.72 1.96 -21.60
CA PRO A 156 -3.89 1.75 -22.47
C PRO A 156 -5.07 1.16 -21.67
N ARG A 157 -6.28 1.66 -21.91
CA ARG A 157 -7.48 1.27 -21.15
C ARG A 157 -7.74 -0.23 -21.13
N VAL A 158 -7.52 -0.91 -22.25
CA VAL A 158 -7.67 -2.38 -22.34
C VAL A 158 -6.65 -3.08 -21.47
N ALA A 159 -5.38 -2.66 -21.52
CA ALA A 159 -4.32 -3.23 -20.67
C ALA A 159 -4.60 -2.98 -19.18
N ALA A 160 -5.04 -1.78 -18.81
CA ALA A 160 -5.43 -1.45 -17.45
C ALA A 160 -6.62 -2.32 -16.98
N LEU A 161 -7.63 -2.54 -17.84
CA LEU A 161 -8.76 -3.41 -17.55
C LEU A 161 -8.30 -4.85 -17.30
N VAL A 162 -7.52 -5.43 -18.23
CA VAL A 162 -7.05 -6.82 -18.13
C VAL A 162 -6.19 -7.02 -16.88
N VAL A 163 -5.23 -6.11 -16.62
CA VAL A 163 -4.38 -6.21 -15.43
C VAL A 163 -5.22 -6.13 -14.15
N THR A 164 -6.20 -5.22 -14.07
CA THR A 164 -7.07 -5.12 -12.90
C THR A 164 -7.91 -6.38 -12.71
N LEU A 165 -8.46 -6.94 -13.79
CA LEU A 165 -9.24 -8.19 -13.72
C LEU A 165 -8.37 -9.36 -13.25
N VAL A 166 -7.18 -9.52 -13.81
CA VAL A 166 -6.31 -10.67 -13.51
C VAL A 166 -5.63 -10.52 -12.16
N CYS A 167 -4.98 -9.37 -11.89
CA CYS A 167 -4.12 -9.23 -10.72
C CYS A 167 -4.85 -8.74 -9.46
N VAL A 168 -6.12 -8.30 -9.57
CA VAL A 168 -6.88 -7.81 -8.41
C VAL A 168 -8.18 -8.59 -8.25
N VAL A 169 -9.07 -8.57 -9.26
CA VAL A 169 -10.40 -9.19 -9.14
C VAL A 169 -10.30 -10.72 -9.02
N ALA A 170 -9.46 -11.34 -9.83
CA ALA A 170 -9.27 -12.80 -9.87
C ALA A 170 -8.23 -13.30 -8.83
N SER A 171 -7.50 -12.44 -8.14
CA SER A 171 -6.49 -12.88 -7.18
C SER A 171 -7.11 -13.56 -5.96
N PRO A 172 -6.71 -14.81 -5.62
CA PRO A 172 -7.17 -15.48 -4.41
C PRO A 172 -6.71 -14.77 -3.14
N ALA A 173 -5.53 -14.18 -3.15
CA ALA A 173 -5.02 -13.41 -2.02
C ALA A 173 -5.93 -12.22 -1.70
N TYR A 174 -6.29 -11.38 -2.70
CA TYR A 174 -7.23 -10.27 -2.47
C TYR A 174 -8.60 -10.75 -1.96
N LEU A 175 -9.09 -11.90 -2.45
CA LEU A 175 -10.34 -12.49 -1.96
C LEU A 175 -10.23 -12.88 -0.49
N LEU A 176 -9.14 -13.53 -0.08
CA LEU A 176 -8.94 -14.00 1.29
C LEU A 176 -8.74 -12.84 2.27
N TYR A 177 -7.88 -11.86 1.92
CA TYR A 177 -7.69 -10.65 2.74
C TYR A 177 -8.96 -9.81 2.88
N GLU A 178 -9.82 -9.77 1.87
CA GLU A 178 -11.13 -9.09 1.92
C GLU A 178 -12.07 -9.74 2.92
N ASN A 179 -11.98 -11.06 3.09
CA ASN A 179 -12.85 -11.83 3.98
C ASN A 179 -12.24 -12.05 5.38
N TRP A 180 -11.20 -11.32 5.73
CA TRP A 180 -10.53 -11.41 7.02
C TRP A 180 -10.54 -10.05 7.73
N LEU A 181 -10.96 -10.02 9.00
CA LEU A 181 -10.91 -8.80 9.81
C LEU A 181 -9.47 -8.52 10.24
N ASP A 182 -8.77 -7.77 9.43
CA ASP A 182 -7.38 -7.34 9.63
C ASP A 182 -7.16 -5.93 9.05
N TYR A 183 -6.09 -5.28 9.43
CA TYR A 183 -5.73 -3.95 8.93
C TYR A 183 -5.00 -3.97 7.58
N ALA A 184 -4.54 -5.12 7.09
CA ALA A 184 -3.80 -5.22 5.83
C ALA A 184 -4.65 -4.77 4.63
N TYR A 185 -5.89 -5.24 4.55
CA TYR A 185 -6.77 -4.91 3.44
C TYR A 185 -7.20 -3.42 3.41
N PRO A 186 -7.62 -2.81 4.53
CA PRO A 186 -7.83 -1.36 4.60
C PRO A 186 -6.57 -0.54 4.27
N THR A 187 -5.38 -1.00 4.67
CA THR A 187 -4.10 -0.36 4.32
C THR A 187 -3.90 -0.34 2.79
N ALA A 188 -4.11 -1.48 2.11
CA ALA A 188 -4.05 -1.57 0.65
C ALA A 188 -5.06 -0.64 -0.04
N ALA A 189 -6.28 -0.55 0.50
CA ALA A 189 -7.33 0.31 -0.04
C ALA A 189 -6.97 1.79 0.09
N LEU A 190 -6.54 2.25 1.26
CA LEU A 190 -6.09 3.62 1.50
C LEU A 190 -4.86 3.97 0.65
N GLY A 191 -3.87 3.07 0.57
CA GLY A 191 -2.68 3.26 -0.25
C GLY A 191 -3.02 3.44 -1.73
N THR A 192 -3.92 2.59 -2.27
CA THR A 192 -4.36 2.65 -3.67
C THR A 192 -5.20 3.90 -3.96
N PHE A 193 -6.13 4.26 -3.07
CA PHE A 193 -6.91 5.49 -3.17
C PHE A 193 -6.02 6.73 -3.10
N GLY A 194 -5.06 6.76 -2.16
CA GLY A 194 -4.07 7.83 -2.05
C GLY A 194 -3.23 7.98 -3.31
N ALA A 195 -2.79 6.88 -3.90
CA ALA A 195 -2.04 6.88 -5.17
C ALA A 195 -2.86 7.48 -6.33
N TRP A 196 -4.13 7.12 -6.46
CA TRP A 196 -5.00 7.70 -7.48
C TRP A 196 -5.28 9.19 -7.23
N THR A 197 -5.57 9.58 -5.99
CA THR A 197 -5.79 10.99 -5.66
C THR A 197 -4.54 11.83 -5.83
N LEU A 198 -3.34 11.27 -5.60
CA LEU A 198 -2.07 11.93 -5.86
C LEU A 198 -1.92 12.37 -7.32
N ILE A 199 -2.06 11.44 -8.29
CA ILE A 199 -1.91 11.80 -9.70
C ILE A 199 -2.97 12.82 -10.13
N ARG A 200 -4.19 12.71 -9.59
CA ARG A 200 -5.26 13.70 -9.81
C ARG A 200 -4.89 15.06 -9.22
N PHE A 201 -4.30 15.11 -8.04
CA PHE A 201 -3.82 16.34 -7.40
C PHE A 201 -2.73 17.01 -8.24
N LEU A 202 -1.72 16.26 -8.63
CA LEU A 202 -0.60 16.78 -9.41
C LEU A 202 -1.03 17.30 -10.79
N ARG A 203 -2.06 16.71 -11.42
CA ARG A 203 -2.59 17.12 -12.72
C ARG A 203 -3.57 18.27 -12.63
N THR A 204 -4.56 18.17 -11.72
CA THR A 204 -5.69 19.10 -11.67
C THR A 204 -5.48 20.25 -10.71
N ARG A 205 -4.54 20.10 -9.75
CA ARG A 205 -4.22 21.06 -8.69
C ARG A 205 -5.41 21.38 -7.76
N ARG A 206 -6.47 20.56 -7.80
CA ARG A 206 -7.65 20.74 -6.95
C ARG A 206 -7.39 20.23 -5.55
N ALA A 207 -7.57 21.08 -4.54
CA ALA A 207 -7.30 20.79 -3.11
C ALA A 207 -7.96 19.50 -2.62
N ARG A 208 -9.19 19.17 -3.06
CA ARG A 208 -9.89 17.94 -2.68
C ARG A 208 -9.08 16.66 -2.91
N TYR A 209 -8.29 16.60 -4.00
CA TYR A 209 -7.44 15.45 -4.28
C TYR A 209 -6.18 15.47 -3.42
N GLY A 210 -5.68 16.65 -3.05
CA GLY A 210 -4.59 16.78 -2.07
C GLY A 210 -5.02 16.29 -0.69
N VAL A 211 -6.21 16.69 -0.23
CA VAL A 211 -6.80 16.16 1.01
C VAL A 211 -6.97 14.65 0.94
N GLY A 212 -7.45 14.12 -0.20
CA GLY A 212 -7.56 12.67 -0.41
C GLY A 212 -6.22 11.94 -0.30
N PHE A 213 -5.15 12.47 -0.89
CA PHE A 213 -3.81 11.90 -0.82
C PHE A 213 -3.23 11.94 0.60
N PHE A 214 -3.11 13.13 1.19
CA PHE A 214 -2.51 13.28 2.52
C PHE A 214 -3.36 12.61 3.61
N GLY A 215 -4.70 12.67 3.50
CA GLY A 215 -5.61 11.99 4.41
C GLY A 215 -5.50 10.47 4.34
N ALA A 216 -5.43 9.89 3.14
CA ALA A 216 -5.28 8.46 2.96
C ALA A 216 -3.90 7.95 3.47
N TYR A 217 -2.82 8.67 3.16
CA TYR A 217 -1.48 8.29 3.60
C TYR A 217 -1.28 8.48 5.12
N ALA A 218 -1.84 9.55 5.71
CA ALA A 218 -1.92 9.68 7.16
C ALA A 218 -2.76 8.56 7.78
N GLY A 219 -3.88 8.17 7.14
CA GLY A 219 -4.68 7.02 7.53
C GLY A 219 -3.88 5.72 7.52
N VAL A 220 -3.02 5.49 6.53
CA VAL A 220 -2.09 4.34 6.50
C VAL A 220 -1.17 4.34 7.72
N VAL A 221 -0.52 5.48 8.04
CA VAL A 221 0.37 5.60 9.22
C VAL A 221 -0.39 5.34 10.53
N LEU A 222 -1.63 5.80 10.63
CA LEU A 222 -2.47 5.62 11.82
C LEU A 222 -3.18 4.26 11.87
N LEU A 223 -3.08 3.45 10.83
CA LEU A 223 -3.67 2.12 10.73
C LEU A 223 -2.63 1.01 10.90
N ASN A 224 -1.41 1.22 10.40
CA ASN A 224 -0.40 0.19 10.27
C ASN A 224 0.98 0.70 10.71
N SER A 225 1.55 0.05 11.73
CA SER A 225 2.83 0.42 12.34
C SER A 225 4.06 0.22 11.43
N SER A 226 3.93 -0.50 10.33
CA SER A 226 5.01 -0.63 9.34
C SER A 226 5.27 0.67 8.58
N TYR A 227 4.29 1.59 8.53
CA TYR A 227 4.40 2.89 7.89
C TYR A 227 4.55 3.99 8.94
N GLN A 228 5.68 4.67 8.93
CA GLN A 228 6.00 5.71 9.90
C GLN A 228 5.88 7.12 9.30
N ILE A 229 5.93 8.16 10.13
CA ILE A 229 5.76 9.55 9.69
C ILE A 229 6.81 9.96 8.65
N GLU A 230 8.03 9.45 8.73
CA GLU A 230 9.10 9.73 7.77
C GLU A 230 8.75 9.19 6.36
N TRP A 231 8.04 8.05 6.27
CA TRP A 231 7.53 7.58 4.99
C TRP A 231 6.59 8.60 4.35
N LEU A 232 5.66 9.15 5.12
CA LEU A 232 4.71 10.17 4.66
C LEU A 232 5.42 11.47 4.25
N LEU A 233 6.40 11.93 5.05
CA LEU A 233 7.14 13.15 4.78
C LEU A 233 8.01 13.03 3.52
N VAL A 234 8.69 11.90 3.32
CA VAL A 234 9.47 11.65 2.10
C VAL A 234 8.54 11.52 0.88
N ALA A 235 7.37 10.88 1.01
CA ALA A 235 6.37 10.83 -0.06
C ALA A 235 5.84 12.23 -0.44
N ALA A 236 5.84 13.19 0.47
CA ALA A 236 5.45 14.57 0.17
C ALA A 236 6.48 15.35 -0.67
N VAL A 237 7.77 14.98 -0.64
CA VAL A 237 8.85 15.70 -1.33
C VAL A 237 8.60 15.84 -2.85
N PRO A 238 8.30 14.77 -3.61
CA PRO A 238 7.98 14.90 -5.04
C PRO A 238 6.77 15.79 -5.30
N VAL A 239 5.78 15.79 -4.39
CA VAL A 239 4.57 16.64 -4.50
C VAL A 239 4.96 18.12 -4.38
N VAL A 240 5.76 18.47 -3.38
CA VAL A 240 6.26 19.83 -3.17
C VAL A 240 7.10 20.29 -4.38
N ILE A 241 7.98 19.44 -4.90
CA ILE A 241 8.82 19.76 -6.07
C ILE A 241 7.95 20.06 -7.31
N VAL A 242 6.96 19.21 -7.59
CA VAL A 242 6.06 19.37 -8.76
C VAL A 242 5.17 20.58 -8.59
N LEU A 243 4.65 20.83 -7.40
CA LEU A 243 3.74 21.93 -7.07
C LEU A 243 4.42 23.11 -6.39
N ARG A 244 5.73 23.32 -6.57
CA ARG A 244 6.54 24.34 -5.88
C ARG A 244 5.94 25.76 -5.95
N ARG A 245 5.28 26.11 -7.05
CA ARG A 245 4.59 27.41 -7.19
C ARG A 245 3.29 27.49 -6.39
N GLN A 246 2.77 26.35 -5.90
CA GLN A 246 1.53 26.24 -5.13
C GLN A 246 1.79 25.62 -3.75
N TRP A 247 2.99 25.81 -3.20
CA TRP A 247 3.42 25.26 -1.93
C TRP A 247 2.44 25.55 -0.79
N ARG A 248 1.79 26.74 -0.80
CA ARG A 248 0.75 27.09 0.20
C ARG A 248 -0.45 26.15 0.15
N THR A 249 -0.91 25.79 -1.05
CA THR A 249 -1.98 24.80 -1.21
C THR A 249 -1.53 23.42 -0.72
N VAL A 250 -0.29 23.01 -1.03
CA VAL A 250 0.25 21.75 -0.54
C VAL A 250 0.31 21.74 0.98
N LEU A 251 0.83 22.79 1.61
CA LEU A 251 0.83 22.92 3.07
C LEU A 251 -0.58 22.90 3.66
N ALA A 252 -1.53 23.65 3.09
CA ALA A 252 -2.89 23.71 3.60
C ALA A 252 -3.59 22.33 3.60
N VAL A 253 -3.41 21.52 2.53
CA VAL A 253 -4.03 20.19 2.45
C VAL A 253 -3.29 19.13 3.24
N ALA A 254 -1.99 19.33 3.51
CA ALA A 254 -1.16 18.41 4.31
C ALA A 254 -1.24 18.70 5.81
N ALA A 255 -1.51 19.94 6.21
CA ALA A 255 -1.37 20.39 7.59
C ALA A 255 -2.17 19.55 8.59
N VAL A 256 -3.48 19.39 8.37
CA VAL A 256 -4.32 18.62 9.30
C VAL A 256 -3.89 17.14 9.36
N PRO A 257 -3.77 16.40 8.24
CA PRO A 257 -3.31 15.01 8.28
C PRO A 257 -1.96 14.82 8.97
N VAL A 258 -0.97 15.67 8.65
CA VAL A 258 0.38 15.57 9.26
C VAL A 258 0.36 15.92 10.74
N LEU A 259 -0.40 16.96 11.15
CA LEU A 259 -0.52 17.32 12.56
C LEU A 259 -1.22 16.25 13.40
N VAL A 260 -2.22 15.56 12.84
CA VAL A 260 -2.88 14.44 13.54
C VAL A 260 -1.89 13.29 13.76
N VAL A 261 -1.12 12.93 12.73
CA VAL A 261 -0.05 11.92 12.87
C VAL A 261 1.00 12.38 13.89
N ALA A 262 1.53 13.58 13.75
CA ALA A 262 2.53 14.12 14.66
C ALA A 262 2.02 14.18 16.11
N GLY A 263 0.75 14.57 16.30
CA GLY A 263 0.10 14.56 17.62
C GLY A 263 0.08 13.16 18.25
N TRP A 264 -0.13 12.12 17.45
CA TRP A 264 -0.06 10.74 17.92
C TRP A 264 1.36 10.37 18.39
N TYR A 265 2.39 10.74 17.64
CA TYR A 265 3.79 10.54 18.03
C TYR A 265 4.15 11.28 19.32
N VAL A 266 3.71 12.54 19.46
CA VAL A 266 3.91 13.31 20.69
C VAL A 266 3.22 12.64 21.89
N LYS A 267 1.99 12.13 21.69
CA LYS A 267 1.25 11.38 22.72
C LYS A 267 2.03 10.13 23.15
N ASP A 268 2.52 9.31 22.21
CA ASP A 268 3.27 8.08 22.52
C ASP A 268 4.61 8.39 23.21
N TYR A 269 5.29 9.44 22.78
CA TYR A 269 6.51 9.89 23.45
C TYR A 269 6.25 10.32 24.89
N VAL A 270 5.20 11.08 25.15
CA VAL A 270 4.86 11.56 26.50
C VAL A 270 4.40 10.42 27.41
N GLN A 271 3.64 9.45 26.87
CA GLN A 271 3.08 8.37 27.68
C GLN A 271 4.07 7.25 27.97
N VAL A 272 4.82 6.81 26.98
CA VAL A 272 5.67 5.60 27.06
C VAL A 272 7.12 5.81 26.59
N GLY A 273 7.47 7.02 26.11
CA GLY A 273 8.82 7.35 25.68
C GLY A 273 9.18 6.82 24.27
N THR A 274 8.21 6.27 23.51
CA THR A 274 8.47 5.79 22.16
C THR A 274 8.31 6.91 21.11
N THR A 275 9.15 6.86 20.07
CA THR A 275 9.14 7.81 18.94
C THR A 275 8.53 7.19 17.68
N THR A 276 7.76 6.12 17.81
CA THR A 276 7.09 5.38 16.73
C THR A 276 5.61 5.21 17.05
N THR A 277 4.80 4.82 16.08
CA THR A 277 3.37 4.52 16.31
C THR A 277 3.13 3.15 16.96
N SER A 278 4.20 2.44 17.31
CA SER A 278 4.15 1.15 17.99
C SER A 278 5.35 1.01 18.92
N SER A 279 5.09 0.60 20.15
CA SER A 279 6.15 0.29 21.13
C SER A 279 6.89 -1.03 20.86
N TRP A 280 6.53 -1.78 19.82
CA TRP A 280 7.02 -3.16 19.60
C TRP A 280 8.30 -3.26 18.76
N LEU A 281 8.88 -2.15 18.29
CA LEU A 281 10.00 -2.17 17.34
C LEU A 281 11.14 -3.11 17.75
N GLY A 282 11.61 -3.03 19.00
CA GLY A 282 12.69 -3.90 19.48
C GLY A 282 12.26 -5.36 19.56
N MET A 283 11.06 -5.65 20.06
CA MET A 283 10.58 -7.04 20.10
C MET A 283 10.41 -7.66 18.71
N ASN A 284 9.95 -6.87 17.72
CA ASN A 284 9.84 -7.34 16.34
C ASN A 284 11.21 -7.61 15.73
N LEU A 285 12.16 -6.69 15.93
CA LEU A 285 13.53 -6.86 15.44
C LEU A 285 14.21 -8.06 16.13
N ALA A 286 13.98 -8.26 17.43
CA ALA A 286 14.50 -9.41 18.17
C ALA A 286 13.99 -10.76 17.63
N ARG A 287 12.77 -10.83 17.11
CA ARG A 287 12.28 -12.03 16.40
C ARG A 287 13.13 -12.37 15.18
N SER A 288 13.65 -11.38 14.49
CA SER A 288 14.52 -11.58 13.33
C SER A 288 15.96 -11.87 13.75
N VAL A 289 16.49 -11.09 14.68
CA VAL A 289 17.91 -11.03 15.02
C VAL A 289 18.30 -12.10 16.03
N LEU A 290 17.51 -12.28 17.10
CA LEU A 290 17.87 -13.16 18.20
C LEU A 290 17.31 -14.59 18.08
N PHE A 291 16.31 -14.81 17.22
CA PHE A 291 15.66 -16.12 17.06
C PHE A 291 16.63 -17.23 16.65
N ARG A 292 17.64 -16.92 15.84
CA ARG A 292 18.65 -17.84 15.33
C ARG A 292 20.01 -17.65 15.99
N ALA A 293 20.14 -16.67 16.87
CA ALA A 293 21.39 -16.38 17.54
C ALA A 293 21.77 -17.52 18.50
N PRO A 294 22.99 -18.07 18.43
CA PRO A 294 23.45 -19.09 19.34
C PRO A 294 23.45 -18.59 20.79
N ALA A 295 22.90 -19.38 21.71
CA ALA A 295 22.74 -18.99 23.11
C ALA A 295 24.08 -18.70 23.82
N ASP A 296 25.14 -19.39 23.44
CA ASP A 296 26.50 -19.18 23.95
C ASP A 296 27.06 -17.81 23.54
N GLN A 297 26.77 -17.35 22.32
CA GLN A 297 27.19 -16.03 21.83
C GLN A 297 26.39 -14.90 22.50
N ILE A 298 25.09 -15.10 22.72
CA ILE A 298 24.27 -14.17 23.52
C ILE A 298 24.85 -14.06 24.94
N ALA A 299 25.12 -15.20 25.59
CA ALA A 299 25.68 -15.23 26.93
C ALA A 299 27.06 -14.57 27.01
N GLU A 300 27.89 -14.67 25.96
CA GLU A 300 29.17 -13.97 25.88
C GLU A 300 29.00 -12.46 25.84
N LEU A 301 28.10 -11.94 24.99
CA LEU A 301 27.83 -10.52 24.91
C LEU A 301 27.21 -9.97 26.22
N GLN A 302 26.42 -10.80 26.92
CA GLN A 302 25.88 -10.45 28.25
C GLN A 302 27.02 -10.37 29.29
N ARG A 303 27.96 -11.34 29.31
CA ARG A 303 29.14 -11.29 30.20
C ARG A 303 30.02 -10.07 29.95
N GLN A 304 30.11 -9.61 28.71
CA GLN A 304 30.80 -8.39 28.31
C GLN A 304 30.03 -7.10 28.65
N GLY A 305 28.83 -7.19 29.22
CA GLY A 305 27.96 -6.04 29.51
C GLY A 305 27.44 -5.30 28.28
N ARG A 306 27.47 -5.96 27.09
CA ARG A 306 27.02 -5.40 25.82
C ARG A 306 25.57 -5.72 25.50
N MET A 307 24.97 -6.70 26.16
CA MET A 307 23.56 -7.08 26.05
C MET A 307 22.94 -7.23 27.43
N ASN A 308 21.64 -6.96 27.51
CA ASN A 308 20.85 -7.12 28.73
C ASN A 308 20.43 -8.57 28.93
N ALA A 309 19.99 -8.91 30.15
CA ALA A 309 19.47 -10.25 30.45
C ALA A 309 18.19 -10.61 29.65
N VAL A 310 17.45 -9.59 29.18
CA VAL A 310 16.24 -9.74 28.38
C VAL A 310 16.52 -10.47 27.05
N ALA A 311 17.71 -10.33 26.47
CA ALA A 311 18.09 -10.99 25.22
C ALA A 311 18.00 -12.53 25.25
N SER A 312 18.05 -13.14 26.44
CA SER A 312 17.87 -14.58 26.61
C SER A 312 16.42 -15.04 26.75
N ILE A 313 15.46 -14.10 26.76
CA ILE A 313 14.04 -14.37 26.86
C ILE A 313 13.46 -14.28 25.44
N PRO A 314 12.56 -15.18 25.01
CA PRO A 314 11.87 -15.02 23.74
C PRO A 314 11.08 -13.69 23.69
N PRO A 315 11.16 -12.91 22.60
CA PRO A 315 10.34 -11.71 22.46
C PRO A 315 8.84 -12.08 22.51
N PHE A 316 8.02 -11.17 23.03
CA PHE A 316 6.59 -11.39 23.27
C PHE A 316 6.28 -12.51 24.28
N ALA A 317 7.18 -12.86 25.15
CA ALA A 317 6.92 -13.79 26.25
C ALA A 317 5.82 -13.26 27.20
N PRO A 318 5.14 -14.13 27.97
CA PRO A 318 4.18 -13.68 28.99
C PRO A 318 4.82 -12.71 29.99
N PRO A 319 4.07 -11.73 30.52
CA PRO A 319 4.62 -10.65 31.36
C PRO A 319 5.32 -11.18 32.62
N THR A 320 4.87 -12.31 33.16
CA THR A 320 5.49 -12.98 34.32
C THR A 320 6.88 -13.53 34.06
N THR A 321 7.28 -13.70 32.78
CA THR A 321 8.63 -14.15 32.42
C THR A 321 9.68 -13.07 32.63
N TYR A 322 9.27 -11.78 32.57
CA TYR A 322 10.17 -10.65 32.76
C TYR A 322 10.34 -10.34 34.24
N SER A 323 11.56 -10.50 34.74
CA SER A 323 11.87 -10.23 36.14
C SER A 323 11.67 -8.75 36.50
N PRO A 324 11.04 -8.42 37.65
CA PRO A 324 10.98 -7.05 38.15
C PRO A 324 12.33 -6.36 38.34
N ARG A 325 13.43 -7.12 38.35
CA ARG A 325 14.80 -6.59 38.39
C ARG A 325 15.20 -5.91 37.08
N TYR A 326 14.62 -6.31 35.96
CA TYR A 326 14.98 -5.82 34.62
C TYR A 326 13.98 -4.82 34.07
N VAL A 327 12.73 -4.88 34.54
CA VAL A 327 11.65 -4.08 33.99
C VAL A 327 10.87 -3.39 35.09
N ARG A 328 10.83 -2.07 35.06
CA ARG A 328 10.04 -1.28 36.00
C ARG A 328 8.72 -0.86 35.33
N ALA A 329 7.71 -1.73 35.43
CA ALA A 329 6.37 -1.38 34.99
C ALA A 329 5.84 -0.21 35.82
N ARG A 330 5.32 0.82 35.14
CA ARG A 330 4.63 1.94 35.81
C ARG A 330 3.17 1.53 36.04
N PRO A 331 2.67 1.53 37.30
CA PRO A 331 1.27 1.26 37.54
C PRO A 331 0.39 2.30 36.84
N SER A 332 -0.68 1.89 36.23
CA SER A 332 -1.68 2.78 35.65
C SER A 332 -3.07 2.42 36.17
N PRO A 333 -3.92 3.41 36.51
CA PRO A 333 -5.30 3.16 36.88
C PRO A 333 -6.19 2.80 35.67
N VAL A 334 -5.69 2.97 34.46
CA VAL A 334 -6.41 2.66 33.21
C VAL A 334 -6.17 1.20 32.87
N ALA A 335 -7.21 0.36 32.92
CA ALA A 335 -7.11 -1.08 32.71
C ALA A 335 -6.45 -1.46 31.36
N ALA A 336 -6.75 -0.74 30.29
CA ALA A 336 -6.12 -0.95 28.97
C ALA A 336 -4.58 -0.88 29.00
N VAL A 337 -3.98 -0.27 30.01
CA VAL A 337 -2.54 -0.11 30.19
C VAL A 337 -2.06 -0.79 31.47
N GLY A 338 -2.86 -0.80 32.55
CA GLY A 338 -2.50 -1.29 33.88
C GLY A 338 -2.51 -2.82 33.98
N ASP A 339 -3.46 -3.48 33.31
CA ASP A 339 -3.60 -4.92 33.39
C ASP A 339 -2.47 -5.63 32.64
N LEU A 340 -1.94 -6.70 33.23
CA LEU A 340 -0.90 -7.55 32.62
C LEU A 340 -1.46 -8.52 31.59
N TYR A 341 -2.72 -8.91 31.78
CA TYR A 341 -3.43 -9.87 30.94
C TYR A 341 -4.77 -9.29 30.50
N LYS A 342 -5.23 -9.67 29.32
CA LYS A 342 -6.59 -9.44 28.84
C LYS A 342 -7.56 -10.39 29.53
N VAL A 343 -8.87 -10.17 29.38
CA VAL A 343 -9.93 -11.00 29.98
C VAL A 343 -9.83 -12.47 29.54
N ASP A 344 -9.37 -12.74 28.34
CA ASP A 344 -9.16 -14.09 27.82
C ASP A 344 -7.88 -14.78 28.34
N GLY A 345 -7.10 -14.13 29.20
CA GLY A 345 -5.84 -14.63 29.76
C GLY A 345 -4.63 -14.44 28.86
N SER A 346 -4.80 -13.85 27.66
CA SER A 346 -3.66 -13.50 26.80
C SER A 346 -2.89 -12.29 27.34
N PRO A 347 -1.58 -12.16 27.05
CA PRO A 347 -0.80 -11.01 27.48
C PRO A 347 -1.38 -9.69 26.94
N ASN A 348 -1.44 -8.67 27.80
CA ASN A 348 -1.76 -7.32 27.38
C ASN A 348 -0.49 -6.62 26.89
N TYR A 349 -0.19 -6.75 25.62
CA TYR A 349 1.00 -6.13 25.01
C TYR A 349 0.97 -4.60 24.99
N ASN A 350 -0.14 -3.97 25.41
CA ASN A 350 -0.23 -2.52 25.61
C ASN A 350 0.27 -2.06 26.99
N ASN A 351 0.56 -3.01 27.89
CA ASN A 351 1.13 -2.67 29.19
C ASN A 351 2.53 -2.04 29.01
N PRO A 352 2.86 -0.94 29.74
CA PRO A 352 4.16 -0.25 29.65
C PRO A 352 5.38 -1.15 29.90
N LEU A 353 5.20 -2.29 30.55
CA LEU A 353 6.23 -3.32 30.67
C LEU A 353 6.80 -3.70 29.31
N TYR A 354 5.92 -3.90 28.30
CA TYR A 354 6.36 -4.29 26.96
C TYR A 354 7.06 -3.15 26.21
N ALA A 355 6.70 -1.90 26.45
CA ALA A 355 7.44 -0.77 25.88
C ALA A 355 8.88 -0.70 26.44
N GLU A 356 9.06 -0.92 27.74
CA GLU A 356 10.37 -0.99 28.39
C GLU A 356 11.18 -2.19 27.88
N VAL A 357 10.57 -3.38 27.83
CA VAL A 357 11.18 -4.60 27.30
C VAL A 357 11.62 -4.40 25.85
N SER A 358 10.76 -3.82 25.03
CA SER A 358 11.08 -3.55 23.61
C SER A 358 12.26 -2.58 23.45
N SER A 359 12.37 -1.58 24.32
CA SER A 359 13.53 -0.68 24.32
C SER A 359 14.83 -1.41 24.64
N GLN A 360 14.81 -2.35 25.59
CA GLN A 360 15.97 -3.18 25.91
C GLN A 360 16.34 -4.12 24.76
N TYR A 361 15.35 -4.78 24.14
CA TYR A 361 15.60 -5.60 22.94
C TYR A 361 16.22 -4.77 21.81
N LEU A 362 15.71 -3.57 21.54
CA LEU A 362 16.29 -2.73 20.50
C LEU A 362 17.77 -2.43 20.72
N HIS A 363 18.16 -2.15 21.98
CA HIS A 363 19.57 -1.99 22.36
C HIS A 363 20.37 -3.26 22.06
N ASP A 364 19.84 -4.42 22.46
CA ASP A 364 20.50 -5.71 22.35
C ASP A 364 20.60 -6.20 20.89
N ASP A 365 19.56 -5.98 20.09
CA ASP A 365 19.53 -6.25 18.65
C ASP A 365 20.63 -5.45 17.92
N LEU A 366 20.74 -4.16 18.23
CA LEU A 366 21.77 -3.32 17.65
C LEU A 366 23.19 -3.75 18.08
N ALA A 367 23.35 -4.24 19.31
CA ALA A 367 24.61 -4.79 19.78
C ALA A 367 24.97 -6.09 19.04
N TRP A 368 23.99 -6.99 18.84
CA TRP A 368 24.15 -8.21 18.06
C TRP A 368 24.50 -7.92 16.60
N ILE A 369 23.74 -7.06 15.93
CA ILE A 369 23.97 -6.68 14.53
C ILE A 369 25.39 -6.13 14.32
N ARG A 370 25.87 -5.28 15.26
CA ARG A 370 27.24 -4.75 15.21
C ARG A 370 28.30 -5.83 15.41
N ALA A 371 28.03 -6.82 16.23
CA ALA A 371 28.94 -7.95 16.48
C ALA A 371 28.91 -8.98 15.33
N HIS A 372 27.77 -9.21 14.72
CA HIS A 372 27.51 -10.27 13.75
C HIS A 372 26.80 -9.78 12.48
N PRO A 373 27.37 -8.79 11.72
CA PRO A 373 26.67 -8.16 10.59
C PRO A 373 26.35 -9.14 9.44
N ARG A 374 27.16 -10.21 9.28
CA ARG A 374 26.90 -11.25 8.26
C ARG A 374 25.68 -12.09 8.62
N ALA A 375 25.54 -12.50 9.88
CA ALA A 375 24.38 -13.25 10.33
C ALA A 375 23.09 -12.46 10.12
N TYR A 376 23.11 -11.17 10.46
CA TYR A 376 21.98 -10.30 10.20
C TYR A 376 21.67 -10.14 8.69
N ALA A 377 22.70 -10.03 7.83
CA ALA A 377 22.49 -9.99 6.39
C ALA A 377 21.82 -11.28 5.86
N ASP A 378 22.19 -12.45 6.41
CA ASP A 378 21.56 -13.73 6.08
C ASP A 378 20.09 -13.77 6.53
N ASP A 379 19.76 -13.19 7.70
CA ASP A 379 18.37 -13.07 8.17
C ASP A 379 17.55 -12.12 7.28
N VAL A 380 18.12 -10.99 6.84
CA VAL A 380 17.48 -10.07 5.89
C VAL A 380 17.22 -10.75 4.53
N ILE A 381 18.18 -11.53 4.02
CA ILE A 381 17.99 -12.33 2.80
C ILE A 381 16.87 -13.34 3.02
N GLY A 382 16.78 -13.91 4.24
CA GLY A 382 15.70 -14.76 4.66
C GLY A 382 14.33 -14.09 4.57
N SER A 383 14.21 -12.92 5.14
CA SER A 383 12.99 -12.11 5.12
C SER A 383 12.59 -11.72 3.70
N LEU A 384 13.57 -11.37 2.84
CA LEU A 384 13.32 -11.12 1.41
C LEU A 384 12.73 -12.33 0.70
N GLY A 385 13.13 -13.54 1.05
CA GLY A 385 12.50 -14.72 0.48
C GLY A 385 11.06 -14.88 0.91
N VAL A 386 10.76 -14.72 2.20
CA VAL A 386 9.37 -14.74 2.67
C VAL A 386 8.53 -13.65 1.96
N TRP A 387 9.12 -12.50 1.67
CA TRP A 387 8.45 -11.46 0.88
C TRP A 387 7.96 -11.95 -0.50
N PHE A 388 8.69 -12.84 -1.13
CA PHE A 388 8.37 -13.35 -2.47
C PHE A 388 7.62 -14.68 -2.51
N VAL A 389 7.24 -15.26 -1.37
CA VAL A 389 6.29 -16.37 -1.31
C VAL A 389 4.89 -15.89 -1.72
N GLY A 390 3.99 -16.77 -2.16
CA GLY A 390 2.61 -16.40 -2.52
C GLY A 390 1.89 -15.66 -1.40
N THR A 391 1.15 -14.60 -1.72
CA THR A 391 0.44 -13.78 -0.70
C THR A 391 -0.73 -14.49 -0.04
N ASP A 392 -1.22 -15.57 -0.62
CA ASP A 392 -2.25 -16.44 -0.05
C ASP A 392 -1.68 -17.49 0.92
N GLN A 393 -0.34 -17.60 1.01
CA GLN A 393 0.36 -18.54 1.91
C GLN A 393 -0.03 -18.31 3.38
N ASN A 394 -0.35 -17.08 3.76
CA ASN A 394 -0.82 -16.73 5.11
C ASN A 394 -2.14 -17.42 5.48
N PHE A 395 -2.93 -17.86 4.50
CA PHE A 395 -4.26 -18.45 4.69
C PHE A 395 -4.29 -19.97 4.60
N THR A 396 -3.15 -20.64 4.43
CA THR A 396 -3.11 -22.12 4.27
C THR A 396 -3.72 -22.90 5.43
N ASN A 397 -3.79 -22.27 6.62
CA ASN A 397 -4.43 -22.83 7.81
C ASN A 397 -5.81 -22.18 8.11
N SER A 398 -6.31 -21.28 7.27
CA SER A 398 -7.61 -20.64 7.49
C SER A 398 -8.78 -21.58 7.18
N VAL A 399 -9.93 -21.27 7.75
CA VAL A 399 -11.19 -22.03 7.56
C VAL A 399 -11.62 -22.01 6.09
N ASP A 400 -11.31 -20.93 5.37
CA ASP A 400 -11.72 -20.72 3.97
C ASP A 400 -10.76 -21.37 2.96
N TRP A 401 -9.56 -21.76 3.39
CA TRP A 401 -8.57 -22.35 2.49
C TRP A 401 -9.07 -23.56 1.68
N PRO A 402 -9.78 -24.54 2.27
CA PRO A 402 -10.30 -25.67 1.50
C PRO A 402 -11.20 -25.27 0.34
N ALA A 403 -11.98 -24.19 0.48
CA ALA A 403 -12.89 -23.71 -0.55
C ALA A 403 -12.17 -23.09 -1.76
N VAL A 404 -11.01 -22.45 -1.54
CA VAL A 404 -10.26 -21.73 -2.57
C VAL A 404 -9.01 -22.45 -3.06
N ARG A 405 -8.53 -23.49 -2.36
CA ARG A 405 -7.24 -24.15 -2.58
C ARG A 405 -6.97 -24.58 -4.03
N SER A 406 -7.96 -25.18 -4.69
CA SER A 406 -7.78 -25.66 -6.07
C SER A 406 -7.65 -24.49 -7.04
N TYR A 407 -8.42 -23.45 -6.82
CA TYR A 407 -8.35 -22.20 -7.59
C TYR A 407 -7.05 -21.45 -7.34
N ALA A 408 -6.65 -21.30 -6.06
CA ALA A 408 -5.42 -20.66 -5.67
C ALA A 408 -4.20 -21.32 -6.33
N ARG A 409 -4.09 -22.64 -6.26
CA ARG A 409 -3.02 -23.40 -6.93
C ARG A 409 -2.98 -23.23 -8.45
N PHE A 410 -4.15 -23.13 -9.09
CA PHE A 410 -4.21 -22.82 -10.51
C PHE A 410 -3.69 -21.41 -10.79
N TYR A 411 -4.14 -20.44 -10.02
CA TYR A 411 -3.75 -19.03 -10.15
C TYR A 411 -2.25 -18.84 -9.92
N ASP A 412 -1.69 -19.46 -8.89
CA ASP A 412 -0.28 -19.38 -8.57
C ASP A 412 0.59 -19.89 -9.71
N ARG A 413 0.22 -21.03 -10.31
CA ARG A 413 0.96 -21.56 -11.47
C ARG A 413 0.81 -20.70 -12.71
N ALA A 414 -0.41 -20.25 -13.01
CA ALA A 414 -0.73 -19.56 -14.26
C ALA A 414 -0.34 -18.08 -14.24
N VAL A 415 -0.49 -17.40 -13.12
CA VAL A 415 -0.34 -15.94 -12.98
C VAL A 415 0.90 -15.58 -12.15
N GLU A 416 1.09 -16.21 -11.00
CA GLU A 416 2.22 -15.89 -10.12
C GLU A 416 3.52 -16.63 -10.50
N TRP A 417 3.46 -17.60 -11.42
CA TRP A 417 4.60 -18.44 -11.82
C TRP A 417 5.28 -19.13 -10.63
N GLN A 418 4.47 -19.55 -9.68
CA GLN A 418 4.90 -20.28 -8.50
C GLN A 418 4.67 -21.78 -8.74
N PRO A 419 5.72 -22.61 -8.84
CA PRO A 419 5.60 -24.03 -9.19
C PRO A 419 4.87 -24.87 -8.14
N THR A 420 5.14 -24.59 -6.86
CA THR A 420 4.58 -25.34 -5.72
C THR A 420 4.21 -24.41 -4.59
N GLN A 421 3.19 -24.82 -3.81
CA GLN A 421 2.88 -24.23 -2.51
C GLN A 421 3.28 -25.22 -1.42
N ASP A 422 3.96 -24.75 -0.37
CA ASP A 422 4.08 -25.52 0.86
C ASP A 422 2.82 -25.29 1.71
N PRO A 423 2.25 -26.30 2.34
CA PRO A 423 1.10 -26.15 3.23
C PRO A 423 1.44 -25.45 4.56
N ALA A 424 2.71 -25.20 4.84
CA ALA A 424 3.13 -24.56 6.07
C ALA A 424 3.06 -23.02 5.95
N PRO A 425 2.69 -22.29 7.04
CA PRO A 425 2.77 -20.84 7.08
C PRO A 425 4.19 -20.34 6.77
N ALA A 426 4.31 -19.15 6.19
CA ALA A 426 5.60 -18.58 5.78
C ALA A 426 6.63 -18.50 6.92
N PHE A 427 6.21 -18.21 8.15
CA PHE A 427 7.09 -18.26 9.33
C PHE A 427 7.72 -19.65 9.57
N VAL A 428 6.96 -20.73 9.36
CA VAL A 428 7.46 -22.10 9.51
C VAL A 428 8.46 -22.43 8.39
N LEU A 429 8.23 -21.92 7.19
CA LEU A 429 9.17 -22.07 6.07
C LEU A 429 10.50 -21.41 6.38
N PHE A 430 10.47 -20.21 6.94
CA PHE A 430 11.66 -19.51 7.40
C PHE A 430 12.42 -20.30 8.48
N ALA A 431 11.73 -20.77 9.52
CA ALA A 431 12.32 -21.52 10.61
C ALA A 431 12.99 -22.84 10.15
N ARG A 432 12.51 -23.44 9.05
CA ARG A 432 13.06 -24.66 8.44
C ARG A 432 14.25 -24.44 7.48
N GLY A 433 14.68 -23.17 7.30
CA GLY A 433 15.76 -22.87 6.35
C GLY A 433 15.29 -22.89 4.89
N TRP A 434 14.52 -21.97 4.51
CA TRP A 434 13.73 -21.72 3.30
C TRP A 434 14.52 -21.64 1.97
N HIS A 435 15.38 -22.53 1.67
CA HIS A 435 16.18 -22.56 0.43
C HIS A 435 15.49 -23.21 -0.77
N ARG A 436 14.15 -23.12 -0.88
CA ARG A 436 13.42 -23.76 -1.96
C ARG A 436 12.88 -22.70 -2.95
N PRO A 437 13.59 -22.45 -4.05
CA PRO A 437 13.17 -21.43 -5.04
C PRO A 437 11.80 -21.73 -5.68
N GLU A 438 11.35 -22.99 -5.64
CA GLU A 438 10.04 -23.38 -6.13
C GLU A 438 8.84 -22.76 -5.38
N TRP A 439 9.07 -22.20 -4.20
CA TRP A 439 8.02 -21.51 -3.44
C TRP A 439 7.89 -20.03 -3.79
N LEU A 440 8.84 -19.47 -4.52
CA LEU A 440 8.87 -18.04 -4.83
C LEU A 440 7.95 -17.72 -6.01
N SER A 441 7.20 -16.64 -5.89
CA SER A 441 6.42 -16.07 -6.99
C SER A 441 7.34 -15.37 -7.99
N GLY A 442 7.55 -15.98 -9.15
CA GLY A 442 8.33 -15.42 -10.25
C GLY A 442 7.74 -14.12 -10.77
N GLN A 443 6.40 -14.03 -10.80
CA GLN A 443 5.69 -12.81 -11.17
C GLN A 443 5.97 -11.68 -10.18
N ALA A 444 5.89 -11.93 -8.87
CA ALA A 444 6.21 -10.93 -7.87
C ALA A 444 7.66 -10.44 -8.00
N MET A 445 8.62 -11.34 -8.20
CA MET A 445 10.03 -10.99 -8.43
C MET A 445 10.19 -10.09 -9.65
N ALA A 446 9.57 -10.41 -10.78
CA ALA A 446 9.60 -9.62 -12.00
C ALA A 446 8.95 -8.23 -11.80
N VAL A 447 7.79 -8.18 -11.13
CA VAL A 447 7.08 -6.93 -10.80
C VAL A 447 7.95 -6.03 -9.94
N TYR A 448 8.56 -6.57 -8.88
CA TYR A 448 9.42 -5.79 -8.00
C TYR A 448 10.72 -5.36 -8.67
N ALA A 449 11.33 -6.20 -9.51
CA ALA A 449 12.49 -5.79 -10.31
C ALA A 449 12.16 -4.59 -11.21
N LEU A 450 11.04 -4.62 -11.91
CA LEU A 450 10.57 -3.50 -12.74
C LEU A 450 10.21 -2.27 -11.90
N ALA A 451 9.53 -2.46 -10.77
CA ALA A 451 9.13 -1.36 -9.89
C ALA A 451 10.34 -0.69 -9.25
N ILE A 452 11.29 -1.44 -8.69
CA ILE A 452 12.44 -0.90 -7.96
C ILE A 452 13.47 -0.28 -8.91
N PHE A 453 13.82 -0.95 -10.01
CA PHE A 453 14.88 -0.49 -10.91
C PHE A 453 14.35 0.31 -12.11
N GLY A 454 13.17 -0.04 -12.64
CA GLY A 454 12.61 0.60 -13.83
C GLY A 454 11.89 1.92 -13.55
N ALA A 455 11.15 2.01 -12.42
CA ALA A 455 10.34 3.19 -12.14
C ALA A 455 11.16 4.48 -11.91
N PRO A 456 12.30 4.49 -11.18
CA PRO A 456 13.11 5.69 -11.04
C PRO A 456 13.68 6.18 -12.38
N ILE A 457 14.10 5.24 -13.24
CA ILE A 457 14.60 5.57 -14.59
C ILE A 457 13.49 6.22 -15.41
N LEU A 458 12.27 5.67 -15.36
CA LEU A 458 11.12 6.25 -16.04
C LEU A 458 10.81 7.64 -15.51
N ALA A 459 10.74 7.83 -14.19
CA ALA A 459 10.49 9.11 -13.56
C ALA A 459 11.54 10.15 -13.98
N TRP A 460 12.80 9.79 -13.95
CA TRP A 460 13.90 10.66 -14.39
C TRP A 460 13.75 11.07 -15.84
N ARG A 461 13.46 10.13 -16.76
CA ARG A 461 13.26 10.44 -18.19
C ARG A 461 12.04 11.32 -18.44
N ARG A 462 11.00 11.20 -17.61
CA ARG A 462 9.74 11.93 -17.77
C ARG A 462 9.65 13.23 -16.97
N ARG A 463 10.60 13.54 -16.09
CA ARG A 463 10.53 14.68 -15.14
C ARG A 463 10.29 16.04 -15.77
N ARG A 464 10.75 16.27 -17.01
CA ARG A 464 10.53 17.52 -17.74
C ARG A 464 9.28 17.49 -18.61
N ALA A 465 8.95 16.35 -19.22
CA ALA A 465 7.87 16.21 -20.18
C ALA A 465 6.49 15.98 -19.49
N ASP A 466 6.47 15.23 -18.38
CA ASP A 466 5.26 14.97 -17.59
C ASP A 466 5.63 14.91 -16.09
N PRO A 467 5.80 16.09 -15.45
CA PRO A 467 6.19 16.16 -14.03
C PRO A 467 5.20 15.48 -13.10
N ALA A 468 3.91 15.49 -13.43
CA ALA A 468 2.87 14.85 -12.62
C ALA A 468 3.02 13.31 -12.62
N LEU A 469 3.24 12.71 -13.80
CA LEU A 469 3.56 11.28 -13.90
C LEU A 469 4.84 10.97 -13.15
N ALA A 470 5.91 11.73 -13.38
CA ALA A 470 7.20 11.50 -12.73
C ALA A 470 7.11 11.57 -11.21
N GLY A 471 6.44 12.60 -10.66
CA GLY A 471 6.23 12.76 -9.23
C GLY A 471 5.41 11.62 -8.63
N THR A 472 4.33 11.21 -9.31
CA THR A 472 3.52 10.06 -8.86
C THR A 472 4.36 8.77 -8.86
N VAL A 473 5.07 8.47 -9.94
CA VAL A 473 5.93 7.28 -10.04
C VAL A 473 6.98 7.26 -8.93
N LEU A 474 7.58 8.42 -8.57
CA LEU A 474 8.54 8.50 -7.47
C LEU A 474 7.89 8.23 -6.10
N VAL A 475 6.68 8.73 -5.84
CA VAL A 475 5.97 8.43 -4.58
C VAL A 475 5.62 6.95 -4.49
N LEU A 476 5.10 6.36 -5.56
CA LEU A 476 4.76 4.93 -5.58
C LEU A 476 6.01 4.05 -5.47
N TRP A 477 7.09 4.44 -6.13
CA TRP A 477 8.40 3.79 -5.98
C TRP A 477 8.90 3.84 -4.54
N TRP A 478 8.86 5.03 -3.92
CA TRP A 478 9.24 5.20 -2.52
C TRP A 478 8.40 4.31 -1.59
N THR A 479 7.08 4.29 -1.79
CA THR A 479 6.17 3.44 -1.01
C THR A 479 6.53 1.96 -1.15
N THR A 480 6.81 1.49 -2.37
CA THR A 480 7.21 0.11 -2.63
C THR A 480 8.58 -0.23 -2.02
N ALA A 481 9.57 0.64 -2.21
CA ALA A 481 10.91 0.45 -1.69
C ALA A 481 10.96 0.50 -0.15
N TYR A 482 10.22 1.44 0.44
CA TYR A 482 10.12 1.59 1.89
C TYR A 482 9.50 0.34 2.54
N ALA A 483 8.36 -0.12 2.04
CA ALA A 483 7.70 -1.30 2.60
C ALA A 483 8.56 -2.56 2.47
N LEU A 484 9.21 -2.77 1.32
CA LEU A 484 10.15 -3.87 1.12
C LEU A 484 11.32 -3.79 2.11
N ALA A 485 11.92 -2.61 2.27
CA ALA A 485 13.05 -2.41 3.16
C ALA A 485 12.63 -2.54 4.64
N ALA A 486 11.57 -1.84 5.06
CA ALA A 486 11.11 -1.85 6.45
C ALA A 486 10.72 -3.28 6.89
N SER A 487 9.93 -3.98 6.08
CA SER A 487 9.56 -5.37 6.36
C SER A 487 10.77 -6.30 6.44
N SER A 488 11.69 -6.22 5.46
CA SER A 488 12.82 -7.16 5.41
C SER A 488 13.92 -6.88 6.43
N LEU A 489 14.05 -5.61 6.85
CA LEU A 489 15.05 -5.23 7.85
C LEU A 489 14.55 -5.37 9.29
N LEU A 490 13.25 -5.19 9.56
CA LEU A 490 12.73 -5.03 10.92
C LEU A 490 11.82 -6.18 11.36
N GLU A 491 11.41 -7.06 10.45
CA GLU A 491 10.41 -8.09 10.73
C GLU A 491 10.72 -9.37 9.97
N ILE A 492 10.24 -10.49 10.48
CA ILE A 492 10.34 -11.78 9.81
C ILE A 492 9.12 -12.65 10.08
N GLY A 493 8.73 -13.41 9.04
CA GLY A 493 7.74 -14.47 9.17
C GLY A 493 6.37 -14.16 8.56
N GLU A 494 6.05 -12.89 8.32
CA GLU A 494 4.79 -12.45 7.70
C GLU A 494 5.04 -11.43 6.56
N ASN A 495 6.22 -11.50 5.92
CA ASN A 495 6.64 -10.50 4.95
C ASN A 495 5.76 -10.51 3.68
N GLU A 496 5.16 -11.64 3.31
CA GLU A 496 4.17 -11.74 2.22
C GLU A 496 2.86 -11.01 2.57
N ARG A 497 2.47 -10.94 3.86
CA ARG A 497 1.35 -10.13 4.31
C ARG A 497 1.63 -8.64 4.13
N PHE A 498 2.82 -8.17 4.52
CA PHE A 498 3.24 -6.78 4.29
C PHE A 498 3.29 -6.44 2.80
N ARG A 499 3.60 -7.41 1.93
CA ARG A 499 3.49 -7.22 0.47
C ARG A 499 2.03 -6.99 0.05
N SER A 500 1.06 -7.69 0.65
CA SER A 500 -0.35 -7.51 0.36
C SER A 500 -0.88 -6.13 0.77
N GLU A 501 -0.32 -5.53 1.83
CA GLU A 501 -0.66 -4.19 2.32
C GLU A 501 -0.31 -3.07 1.33
N LEU A 502 0.66 -3.28 0.42
CA LEU A 502 0.93 -2.38 -0.69
C LEU A 502 -0.18 -2.40 -1.76
N GLY A 503 -1.04 -3.40 -1.72
CA GLY A 503 -2.06 -3.60 -2.72
C GLY A 503 -1.45 -3.71 -4.13
N PRO A 504 -2.13 -3.17 -5.16
CA PRO A 504 -1.69 -3.29 -6.54
C PRO A 504 -0.58 -2.30 -6.95
N VAL A 505 -0.07 -1.46 -6.04
CA VAL A 505 0.89 -0.38 -6.35
C VAL A 505 2.15 -0.89 -7.08
N PRO A 506 2.84 -1.96 -6.64
CA PRO A 506 4.01 -2.47 -7.37
C PRO A 506 3.65 -2.96 -8.78
N THR A 507 2.51 -3.64 -8.94
CA THR A 507 2.00 -4.10 -10.24
C THR A 507 1.71 -2.92 -11.17
N VAL A 508 1.08 -1.87 -10.67
CA VAL A 508 0.84 -0.63 -11.44
C VAL A 508 2.16 -0.03 -11.93
N LEU A 509 3.18 0.08 -11.06
CA LEU A 509 4.50 0.58 -11.44
C LEU A 509 5.13 -0.26 -12.56
N ALA A 510 5.13 -1.59 -12.41
CA ALA A 510 5.68 -2.50 -13.43
C ALA A 510 4.98 -2.33 -14.78
N VAL A 511 3.64 -2.28 -14.79
CA VAL A 511 2.85 -2.10 -16.02
C VAL A 511 3.11 -0.73 -16.67
N VAL A 512 3.27 0.33 -15.87
CA VAL A 512 3.62 1.67 -16.38
C VAL A 512 5.01 1.66 -17.02
N VAL A 513 6.00 1.01 -16.40
CA VAL A 513 7.35 0.84 -16.95
C VAL A 513 7.32 0.07 -18.28
N VAL A 514 6.66 -1.10 -18.30
CA VAL A 514 6.51 -1.92 -19.52
C VAL A 514 5.84 -1.12 -20.64
N THR A 515 4.74 -0.42 -20.32
CA THR A 515 4.02 0.43 -21.30
C THR A 515 4.94 1.50 -21.89
N ALA A 516 5.76 2.14 -21.06
CA ALA A 516 6.69 3.16 -21.51
C ALA A 516 7.79 2.58 -22.42
N VAL A 517 8.32 1.40 -22.10
CA VAL A 517 9.31 0.69 -22.91
C VAL A 517 8.73 0.29 -24.26
N VAL A 518 7.55 -0.34 -24.28
CA VAL A 518 6.86 -0.75 -25.50
C VAL A 518 6.65 0.44 -26.43
N ARG A 519 6.14 1.56 -25.93
CA ARG A 519 5.95 2.78 -26.72
C ARG A 519 7.27 3.33 -27.28
N ALA A 520 8.34 3.30 -26.51
CA ALA A 520 9.64 3.76 -26.97
C ALA A 520 10.21 2.88 -28.11
N VAL A 521 10.03 1.57 -28.03
CA VAL A 521 10.45 0.64 -29.07
C VAL A 521 9.63 0.86 -30.36
N TRP A 522 8.30 1.00 -30.25
CA TRP A 522 7.43 1.23 -31.40
C TRP A 522 7.76 2.56 -32.10
N SER A 523 7.94 3.63 -31.36
CA SER A 523 8.28 4.94 -31.95
C SER A 523 9.66 4.98 -32.60
N ARG A 524 10.62 4.15 -32.19
CA ARG A 524 11.91 3.97 -32.87
C ARG A 524 11.71 3.23 -34.20
N ARG A 525 10.98 2.12 -34.21
CA ARG A 525 10.72 1.32 -35.43
C ARG A 525 9.99 2.13 -36.50
N GLU A 526 9.02 2.96 -36.11
CA GLU A 526 8.33 3.83 -37.06
C GLU A 526 9.26 4.90 -37.66
N ARG A 527 10.19 5.45 -36.89
CA ARG A 527 11.18 6.42 -37.38
C ARG A 527 12.15 5.77 -38.37
N THR A 528 12.64 4.57 -38.10
CA THR A 528 13.51 3.83 -39.02
C THR A 528 12.78 3.55 -40.34
N ARG A 529 11.54 3.06 -40.30
CA ARG A 529 10.76 2.81 -41.52
C ARG A 529 10.53 4.07 -42.35
N ARG A 530 10.25 5.22 -41.72
CA ARG A 530 10.08 6.51 -42.45
C ARG A 530 11.39 7.03 -43.01
N GLY A 531 12.52 6.80 -42.36
CA GLY A 531 13.85 7.14 -42.85
C GLY A 531 14.21 6.34 -44.11
N ASP A 532 13.90 5.04 -44.11
CA ASP A 532 14.18 4.16 -45.27
C ASP A 532 13.31 4.53 -46.50
N THR A 533 12.04 4.94 -46.29
CA THR A 533 11.15 5.38 -47.39
C THR A 533 11.56 6.76 -47.95
N ALA A 534 12.18 7.61 -47.16
CA ALA A 534 12.66 8.91 -47.63
C ALA A 534 13.95 8.81 -48.44
N SER A 535 14.79 7.77 -48.19
CA SER A 535 16.04 7.53 -48.94
C SER A 535 15.83 6.87 -50.30
N THR A 536 14.71 6.15 -50.49
CA THR A 536 14.38 5.48 -51.75
C THR A 536 13.62 6.37 -52.75
N GLY A 537 13.21 7.60 -52.36
CA GLY A 537 12.41 8.53 -53.15
C GLY A 537 13.18 9.60 -53.92
N SER A 538 14.53 9.63 -53.88
CA SER A 538 15.31 10.55 -54.69
C SER A 538 15.43 10.02 -56.13
N VAL A 539 14.41 10.31 -56.93
CA VAL A 539 14.47 10.15 -58.37
C VAL A 539 15.58 11.08 -58.92
N PRO A 540 16.60 10.59 -59.61
CA PRO A 540 17.61 11.44 -60.18
C PRO A 540 16.95 12.39 -61.19
N THR A 541 17.10 13.68 -61.01
CA THR A 541 16.65 14.71 -61.95
C THR A 541 17.35 14.46 -63.26
N PRO A 542 16.62 14.30 -64.40
CA PRO A 542 17.27 14.10 -65.68
C PRO A 542 18.06 15.34 -66.06
N ALA A 543 19.34 15.15 -66.43
CA ALA A 543 20.26 16.18 -66.89
C ALA A 543 19.63 16.88 -68.13
N ARG A 544 19.53 18.22 -68.13
CA ARG A 544 19.13 19.01 -69.32
C ARG A 544 20.23 18.83 -70.36
N PRO A 545 19.88 18.52 -71.62
CA PRO A 545 20.85 18.57 -72.73
C PRO A 545 21.25 20.03 -73.02
N ALA A 546 22.52 20.24 -73.35
CA ALA A 546 23.16 21.50 -73.70
C ALA A 546 22.66 22.04 -75.09
#